data_81cf632ca272abc15b0ecb818816c77b
#
_entry.id   81cf632ca272abc15b0ecb818816c77b
#
_cell.length_a   1.000
_cell.length_b   1.000
_cell.length_c   1.000
_cell.angle_alpha   90.00
_cell.angle_beta   90.00
_cell.angle_gamma   90.00
#
_symmetry.space_group_name_H-M   'P 1'
#
loop_
_entity.id
_entity.type
_entity.pdbx_description
1 polymer ?
#
loop_
_entity_poly.entity_id
_entity_poly.type
_entity_poly.pdbx_seq_one_letter_code
_entity_poly.pdbx_strand_id
1 'polypeptide(L)'
;MLTELVAERIELGMDNIPSALNFIREGKIRAIGVTGARRSAVLPDVPTVAEQGMPGFEATAWFGVLAPAATPAAIIARLGAELDAIGKEAEFRSRIAGFGAEPPGLTPDGGSSPESFGVFLRAEIARWTDVVRRADIRVE
;
A
#
# COMPACT_ATOMS: atom_id res chain seq x y z
N MET A 1 16.70 4.10 6.07
CA MET A 1 16.76 2.64 5.81
C MET A 1 17.37 2.34 4.45
N LEU A 2 16.79 2.75 3.28
CA LEU A 2 17.33 2.43 1.94
C LEU A 2 18.79 2.87 1.77
N THR A 3 19.15 4.06 2.24
CA THR A 3 20.54 4.56 2.19
C THR A 3 21.51 3.64 2.95
N GLU A 4 21.07 3.11 4.10
CA GLU A 4 21.88 2.20 4.92
C GLU A 4 22.03 0.83 4.26
N LEU A 5 20.96 0.37 3.59
CA LEU A 5 20.98 -0.88 2.84
C LEU A 5 21.92 -0.79 1.62
N VAL A 6 21.85 0.30 0.86
CA VAL A 6 22.77 0.56 -0.28
C VAL A 6 24.22 0.71 0.18
N ALA A 7 24.45 1.25 1.37
CA ALA A 7 25.77 1.40 1.98
C ALA A 7 26.27 0.12 2.69
N GLU A 8 25.53 -1.01 2.58
CA GLU A 8 25.84 -2.30 3.21
C GLU A 8 25.99 -2.23 4.74
N ARG A 9 25.35 -1.22 5.38
CA ARG A 9 25.33 -1.07 6.85
C ARG A 9 24.22 -1.86 7.53
N ILE A 10 23.22 -2.25 6.77
CA ILE A 10 22.17 -3.20 7.17
C ILE A 10 22.01 -4.24 6.06
N GLU A 11 21.67 -5.46 6.43
CA GLU A 11 21.61 -6.60 5.51
C GLU A 11 20.23 -6.78 4.89
N LEU A 12 19.17 -6.32 5.56
CA LEU A 12 17.78 -6.51 5.17
C LEU A 12 16.96 -5.26 5.50
N GLY A 13 15.95 -4.98 4.67
CA GLY A 13 14.99 -3.92 4.91
C GLY A 13 13.62 -4.25 4.30
N MET A 14 12.55 -3.72 4.88
CA MET A 14 11.22 -3.71 4.30
C MET A 14 10.86 -2.28 3.93
N ASP A 15 10.53 -2.05 2.67
CA ASP A 15 10.15 -0.73 2.18
C ASP A 15 9.06 -0.83 1.10
N ASN A 16 8.41 0.28 0.81
CA ASN A 16 7.43 0.34 -0.25
C ASN A 16 8.09 0.30 -1.63
N ILE A 17 7.49 -0.43 -2.56
CA ILE A 17 8.00 -0.56 -3.93
C ILE A 17 8.30 0.80 -4.57
N PRO A 18 7.41 1.82 -4.50
CA PRO A 18 7.70 3.13 -5.07
C PRO A 18 9.01 3.75 -4.60
N SER A 19 9.38 3.57 -3.34
CA SER A 19 10.64 4.09 -2.78
C SER A 19 11.87 3.28 -3.22
N ALA A 20 11.72 1.96 -3.32
CA ALA A 20 12.83 1.03 -3.57
C ALA A 20 13.08 0.76 -5.06
N LEU A 21 12.10 0.99 -5.93
CA LEU A 21 12.09 0.52 -7.32
C LEU A 21 13.31 0.95 -8.14
N ASN A 22 13.74 2.19 -8.00
CA ASN A 22 14.90 2.70 -8.75
C ASN A 22 16.20 2.00 -8.29
N PHE A 23 16.39 1.79 -6.99
CA PHE A 23 17.55 1.08 -6.46
C PHE A 23 17.57 -0.39 -6.90
N ILE A 24 16.41 -1.02 -7.03
CA ILE A 24 16.26 -2.39 -7.54
C ILE A 24 16.64 -2.43 -9.03
N ARG A 25 16.10 -1.51 -9.84
CA ARG A 25 16.39 -1.43 -11.29
C ARG A 25 17.86 -1.13 -11.59
N GLU A 26 18.50 -0.34 -10.73
CA GLU A 26 19.92 -0.01 -10.82
C GLU A 26 20.84 -1.14 -10.26
N GLY A 27 20.26 -2.22 -9.75
CA GLY A 27 21.00 -3.33 -9.15
C GLY A 27 21.70 -3.01 -7.83
N LYS A 28 21.37 -1.87 -7.20
CA LYS A 28 21.95 -1.46 -5.92
C LYS A 28 21.40 -2.22 -4.72
N ILE A 29 20.17 -2.73 -4.83
CA ILE A 29 19.55 -3.63 -3.87
C ILE A 29 18.81 -4.75 -4.62
N ARG A 30 18.61 -5.87 -3.97
CA ARG A 30 17.89 -7.02 -4.52
C ARG A 30 16.56 -7.20 -3.80
N ALA A 31 15.45 -7.18 -4.56
CA ALA A 31 14.15 -7.58 -4.04
C ALA A 31 14.11 -9.11 -3.89
N ILE A 32 13.71 -9.59 -2.71
CA ILE A 32 13.63 -11.03 -2.39
C ILE A 32 12.19 -11.51 -2.21
N GLY A 33 11.24 -10.60 -2.04
CA GLY A 33 9.84 -10.92 -1.90
C GLY A 33 8.97 -9.67 -1.85
N VAL A 34 7.71 -9.79 -2.24
CA VAL A 34 6.70 -8.76 -2.05
C VAL A 34 5.65 -9.23 -1.04
N THR A 35 5.16 -8.31 -0.23
CA THR A 35 4.22 -8.58 0.87
C THR A 35 2.75 -8.51 0.46
N GLY A 36 2.47 -8.16 -0.79
CA GLY A 36 1.12 -8.15 -1.35
C GLY A 36 0.60 -9.57 -1.63
N ALA A 37 -0.72 -9.70 -1.79
CA ALA A 37 -1.37 -10.96 -2.15
C ALA A 37 -0.97 -11.46 -3.55
N ARG A 38 -0.47 -10.58 -4.41
CA ARG A 38 -0.01 -10.87 -5.79
C ARG A 38 1.35 -10.25 -6.03
N ARG A 39 2.08 -10.80 -7.00
CA ARG A 39 3.34 -10.19 -7.48
C ARG A 39 3.06 -8.80 -8.04
N SER A 40 4.02 -7.89 -7.89
CA SER A 40 3.92 -6.55 -8.47
C SER A 40 4.18 -6.60 -9.98
N ALA A 41 3.36 -5.88 -10.75
CA ALA A 41 3.54 -5.77 -12.21
C ALA A 41 4.88 -5.13 -12.62
N VAL A 42 5.48 -4.31 -11.75
CA VAL A 42 6.80 -3.71 -12.01
C VAL A 42 7.98 -4.59 -11.57
N LEU A 43 7.70 -5.70 -10.86
CA LEU A 43 8.65 -6.70 -10.37
C LEU A 43 8.08 -8.12 -10.55
N PRO A 44 7.78 -8.55 -11.78
CA PRO A 44 7.05 -9.79 -12.03
C PRO A 44 7.82 -11.05 -11.61
N ASP A 45 9.14 -10.99 -11.58
CA ASP A 45 10.01 -12.11 -11.20
C ASP A 45 10.20 -12.24 -9.69
N VAL A 46 9.77 -11.23 -8.91
CA VAL A 46 9.87 -11.27 -7.45
C VAL A 46 8.64 -11.97 -6.86
N PRO A 47 8.81 -13.12 -6.19
CA PRO A 47 7.70 -13.87 -5.62
C PRO A 47 7.05 -13.12 -4.45
N THR A 48 5.81 -13.48 -4.13
CA THR A 48 5.18 -13.03 -2.88
C THR A 48 5.72 -13.82 -1.69
N VAL A 49 5.59 -13.26 -0.48
CA VAL A 49 5.89 -14.00 0.76
C VAL A 49 4.99 -15.25 0.90
N ALA A 50 3.75 -15.15 0.44
CA ALA A 50 2.83 -16.29 0.42
C ALA A 50 3.33 -17.45 -0.47
N GLU A 51 3.86 -17.15 -1.66
CA GLU A 51 4.49 -18.13 -2.56
C GLU A 51 5.75 -18.77 -1.97
N GLN A 52 6.43 -18.08 -1.05
CA GLN A 52 7.67 -18.55 -0.41
C GLN A 52 7.45 -19.36 0.87
N GLY A 53 6.24 -19.82 1.13
CA GLY A 53 5.95 -20.76 2.23
C GLY A 53 5.12 -20.19 3.38
N MET A 54 4.52 -19.00 3.22
CA MET A 54 3.59 -18.43 4.18
C MET A 54 2.19 -18.21 3.54
N PRO A 55 1.43 -19.28 3.22
CA PRO A 55 0.15 -19.16 2.55
C PRO A 55 -0.79 -18.21 3.29
N GLY A 56 -1.46 -17.32 2.54
CA GLY A 56 -2.36 -16.32 3.12
C GLY A 56 -1.67 -15.09 3.74
N PHE A 57 -0.34 -15.02 3.69
CA PHE A 57 0.36 -13.82 4.13
C PHE A 57 0.04 -12.66 3.19
N GLU A 58 -0.39 -11.56 3.78
CA GLU A 58 -0.56 -10.27 3.10
C GLU A 58 -0.33 -9.15 4.11
N ALA A 59 0.53 -8.21 3.74
CA ALA A 59 0.79 -6.99 4.50
C ALA A 59 1.13 -5.87 3.51
N THR A 60 0.12 -5.09 3.11
CA THR A 60 0.27 -3.97 2.18
C THR A 60 0.16 -2.64 2.91
N ALA A 61 1.01 -1.69 2.55
CA ALA A 61 0.83 -0.31 2.94
C ALA A 61 -0.22 0.35 2.02
N TRP A 62 -1.02 1.20 2.59
CA TRP A 62 -2.01 1.98 1.86
C TRP A 62 -1.94 3.45 2.24
N PHE A 63 -2.45 4.31 1.38
CA PHE A 63 -2.50 5.75 1.57
C PHE A 63 -3.94 6.23 1.43
N GLY A 64 -4.36 7.14 2.28
CA GLY A 64 -5.70 7.69 2.27
C GLY A 64 -5.70 9.19 2.53
N VAL A 65 -6.73 9.87 2.05
CA VAL A 65 -6.98 11.28 2.33
C VAL A 65 -8.00 11.36 3.45
N LEU A 66 -7.65 12.08 4.51
CA LEU A 66 -8.51 12.31 5.68
C LEU A 66 -8.79 13.80 5.85
N ALA A 67 -9.93 14.12 6.42
CA ALA A 67 -10.30 15.48 6.77
C ALA A 67 -10.57 15.57 8.29
N PRO A 68 -10.45 16.76 8.90
CA PRO A 68 -10.86 16.98 10.29
C PRO A 68 -12.28 16.51 10.55
N ALA A 69 -12.57 15.96 11.74
CA ALA A 69 -13.85 15.36 12.07
C ALA A 69 -15.04 16.35 11.97
N ALA A 70 -14.79 17.64 12.16
CA ALA A 70 -15.82 18.69 12.05
C ALA A 70 -16.04 19.20 10.61
N THR A 71 -15.40 18.59 9.59
CA THR A 71 -15.60 19.01 8.20
C THR A 71 -17.04 18.74 7.76
N PRO A 72 -17.77 19.75 7.21
CA PRO A 72 -19.14 19.56 6.78
C PRO A 72 -19.31 18.42 5.77
N ALA A 73 -20.38 17.64 5.92
CA ALA A 73 -20.65 16.47 5.09
C ALA A 73 -20.67 16.78 3.57
N ALA A 74 -21.19 17.96 3.19
CA ALA A 74 -21.20 18.39 1.79
C ALA A 74 -19.78 18.55 1.21
N ILE A 75 -18.82 19.00 2.01
CA ILE A 75 -17.42 19.13 1.59
C ILE A 75 -16.79 17.74 1.45
N ILE A 76 -17.04 16.84 2.40
CA ILE A 76 -16.59 15.45 2.32
C ILE A 76 -17.13 14.77 1.07
N ALA A 77 -18.44 14.90 0.80
CA ALA A 77 -19.06 14.32 -0.38
C ALA A 77 -18.43 14.84 -1.68
N ARG A 78 -18.20 16.15 -1.77
CA ARG A 78 -17.56 16.76 -2.95
C ARG A 78 -16.13 16.29 -3.13
N LEU A 79 -15.30 16.32 -2.09
CA LEU A 79 -13.92 15.83 -2.14
C LEU A 79 -13.87 14.35 -2.52
N GLY A 80 -14.76 13.54 -1.93
CA GLY A 80 -14.86 12.12 -2.26
C GLY A 80 -15.17 11.88 -3.75
N ALA A 81 -16.13 12.62 -4.30
CA ALA A 81 -16.49 12.52 -5.72
C ALA A 81 -15.34 12.92 -6.65
N GLU A 82 -14.62 14.01 -6.35
CA GLU A 82 -13.47 14.46 -7.15
C GLU A 82 -12.31 13.44 -7.06
N LEU A 83 -12.01 12.92 -5.87
CA LEU A 83 -10.98 11.90 -5.68
C LEU A 83 -11.33 10.58 -6.38
N ASP A 84 -12.60 10.18 -6.36
CA ASP A 84 -13.08 9.01 -7.09
C ASP A 84 -12.92 9.19 -8.60
N ALA A 85 -13.30 10.34 -9.14
CA ALA A 85 -13.12 10.68 -10.55
C ALA A 85 -11.65 10.60 -10.96
N ILE A 86 -10.75 11.25 -10.21
CA ILE A 86 -9.30 11.20 -10.46
C ILE A 86 -8.79 9.76 -10.39
N GLY A 87 -9.21 8.98 -9.40
CA GLY A 87 -8.81 7.58 -9.20
C GLY A 87 -9.19 6.66 -10.36
N LYS A 88 -10.18 7.05 -11.17
CA LYS A 88 -10.64 6.32 -12.37
C LYS A 88 -9.99 6.78 -13.67
N GLU A 89 -9.31 7.92 -13.68
CA GLU A 89 -8.62 8.42 -14.85
C GLU A 89 -7.50 7.47 -15.32
N ALA A 90 -7.49 7.14 -16.59
CA ALA A 90 -6.51 6.21 -17.16
C ALA A 90 -5.07 6.69 -16.97
N GLU A 91 -4.82 7.99 -17.12
CA GLU A 91 -3.50 8.59 -16.92
C GLU A 91 -3.05 8.46 -15.48
N PHE A 92 -3.90 8.79 -14.50
CA PHE A 92 -3.61 8.63 -13.07
C PHE A 92 -3.29 7.17 -12.73
N ARG A 93 -4.13 6.23 -13.18
CA ARG A 93 -3.93 4.79 -12.94
C ARG A 93 -2.64 4.27 -13.54
N SER A 94 -2.33 4.66 -14.77
CA SER A 94 -1.08 4.31 -15.44
C SER A 94 0.15 4.84 -14.68
N ARG A 95 0.07 6.07 -14.21
CA ARG A 95 1.14 6.72 -13.46
C ARG A 95 1.40 6.03 -12.12
N ILE A 96 0.35 5.72 -11.36
CA ILE A 96 0.43 4.99 -10.09
C ILE A 96 1.01 3.59 -10.31
N ALA A 97 0.53 2.85 -11.31
CA ALA A 97 1.05 1.54 -11.66
C ALA A 97 2.54 1.57 -12.06
N GLY A 98 2.98 2.60 -12.76
CA GLY A 98 4.38 2.79 -13.14
C GLY A 98 5.35 2.96 -11.95
N PHE A 99 4.84 3.41 -10.81
CA PHE A 99 5.58 3.45 -9.54
C PHE A 99 5.54 2.13 -8.77
N GLY A 100 4.78 1.14 -9.24
CA GLY A 100 4.59 -0.13 -8.53
C GLY A 100 3.58 -0.05 -7.38
N ALA A 101 2.74 1.00 -7.37
CA ALA A 101 1.59 1.09 -6.48
C ALA A 101 0.30 0.69 -7.21
N GLU A 102 -0.69 0.23 -6.47
CA GLU A 102 -2.00 -0.10 -7.02
C GLU A 102 -2.93 1.12 -6.88
N PRO A 103 -3.70 1.46 -7.93
CA PRO A 103 -4.71 2.52 -7.85
C PRO A 103 -5.87 2.09 -6.95
N PRO A 104 -6.73 3.03 -6.51
CA PRO A 104 -7.92 2.70 -5.72
C PRO A 104 -8.79 1.63 -6.38
N GLY A 105 -9.43 0.78 -5.57
CA GLY A 105 -10.27 -0.32 -6.02
C GLY A 105 -11.25 -0.77 -4.93
N LEU A 106 -11.78 0.18 -4.15
CA LEU A 106 -12.68 -0.10 -3.03
C LEU A 106 -14.16 -0.15 -3.43
N THR A 107 -14.48 0.18 -4.67
CA THR A 107 -15.81 0.08 -5.25
C THR A 107 -15.79 -0.86 -6.47
N PRO A 108 -16.93 -1.49 -6.85
CA PRO A 108 -16.99 -2.43 -7.97
C PRO A 108 -16.52 -1.87 -9.33
N ASP A 109 -16.62 -0.56 -9.50
CA ASP A 109 -16.17 0.17 -10.69
C ASP A 109 -14.69 0.60 -10.63
N GLY A 110 -13.95 0.13 -9.60
CA GLY A 110 -12.52 0.37 -9.44
C GLY A 110 -12.17 1.72 -8.80
N GLY A 111 -13.14 2.40 -8.20
CA GLY A 111 -12.97 3.68 -7.54
C GLY A 111 -12.87 3.57 -6.01
N SER A 112 -13.23 4.68 -5.35
CA SER A 112 -13.28 4.80 -3.90
C SER A 112 -14.35 5.83 -3.50
N SER A 113 -15.10 5.56 -2.43
CA SER A 113 -15.99 6.55 -1.83
C SER A 113 -15.63 6.76 -0.36
N PRO A 114 -16.06 7.87 0.27
CA PRO A 114 -15.88 8.05 1.71
C PRO A 114 -16.42 6.88 2.54
N GLU A 115 -17.53 6.28 2.13
CA GLU A 115 -18.16 5.14 2.80
C GLU A 115 -17.32 3.86 2.63
N SER A 116 -16.92 3.54 1.40
CA SER A 116 -16.10 2.36 1.12
C SER A 116 -14.73 2.45 1.78
N PHE A 117 -14.11 3.63 1.78
CA PHE A 117 -12.88 3.86 2.50
C PHE A 117 -13.06 3.75 4.02
N GLY A 118 -14.18 4.25 4.57
CA GLY A 118 -14.51 4.09 5.98
C GLY A 118 -14.69 2.62 6.39
N VAL A 119 -15.28 1.78 5.55
CA VAL A 119 -15.37 0.32 5.77
C VAL A 119 -13.98 -0.31 5.78
N PHE A 120 -13.19 -0.01 4.76
CA PHE A 120 -11.81 -0.49 4.65
C PHE A 120 -10.97 -0.11 5.88
N LEU A 121 -11.01 1.17 6.28
CA LEU A 121 -10.23 1.67 7.41
C LEU A 121 -10.59 0.96 8.73
N ARG A 122 -11.89 0.72 8.99
CA ARG A 122 -12.30 -0.05 10.18
C ARG A 122 -11.79 -1.49 10.16
N ALA A 123 -11.82 -2.12 9.00
CA ALA A 123 -11.30 -3.48 8.85
C ALA A 123 -9.78 -3.54 9.09
N GLU A 124 -9.03 -2.58 8.55
CA GLU A 124 -7.58 -2.49 8.77
C GLU A 124 -7.24 -2.22 10.24
N ILE A 125 -7.96 -1.30 10.90
CA ILE A 125 -7.77 -1.05 12.34
C ILE A 125 -8.00 -2.34 13.14
N ALA A 126 -9.07 -3.07 12.88
CA ALA A 126 -9.37 -4.32 13.59
C ALA A 126 -8.29 -5.38 13.35
N ARG A 127 -7.86 -5.54 12.10
CA ARG A 127 -6.80 -6.48 11.70
C ARG A 127 -5.49 -6.19 12.41
N TRP A 128 -5.01 -4.96 12.33
CA TRP A 128 -3.73 -4.58 12.93
C TRP A 128 -3.78 -4.56 14.45
N THR A 129 -4.92 -4.23 15.06
CA THR A 129 -5.13 -4.38 16.51
C THR A 129 -4.94 -5.84 16.96
N ASP A 130 -5.48 -6.80 16.19
CA ASP A 130 -5.30 -8.22 16.47
C ASP A 130 -3.83 -8.67 16.33
N VAL A 131 -3.14 -8.21 15.29
CA VAL A 131 -1.70 -8.48 15.08
C VAL A 131 -0.87 -7.95 16.25
N VAL A 132 -1.05 -6.68 16.64
CA VAL A 132 -0.33 -6.04 17.75
C VAL A 132 -0.55 -6.82 19.05
N ARG A 133 -1.82 -7.22 19.31
CA ARG A 133 -2.17 -8.01 20.49
C ARG A 133 -1.49 -9.37 20.50
N ARG A 134 -1.52 -10.11 19.38
CA ARG A 134 -0.92 -11.45 19.29
C ARG A 134 0.60 -11.42 19.36
N ALA A 135 1.21 -10.39 18.85
CA ALA A 135 2.66 -10.21 18.87
C ALA A 135 3.19 -9.57 20.18
N ASP A 136 2.30 -9.26 21.14
CA ASP A 136 2.60 -8.55 22.41
C ASP A 136 3.44 -7.27 22.17
N ILE A 137 3.15 -6.55 21.11
CA ILE A 137 3.84 -5.30 20.79
C ILE A 137 3.36 -4.21 21.75
N ARG A 138 4.28 -3.66 22.54
CA ARG A 138 4.04 -2.54 23.45
C ARG A 138 4.64 -1.27 22.86
N VAL A 139 3.85 -0.22 22.82
CA VAL A 139 4.31 1.13 22.46
C VAL A 139 4.81 1.77 23.75
N GLU A 140 6.11 2.11 23.81
CA GLU A 140 6.70 2.90 24.89
C GLU A 140 6.38 4.37 24.71
#